data_580d9a3ab1f8dc2000a8387cc65da64d
#
_entry.id   580d9a3ab1f8dc2000a8387cc65da64d
#
_cell.length_a   1.000
_cell.length_b   1.000
_cell.length_c   1.000
_cell.angle_alpha   90.00
_cell.angle_beta   90.00
_cell.angle_gamma   90.00
#
_symmetry.space_group_name_H-M   'P 1'
#
loop_
_entity.id
_entity.type
_entity.pdbx_description
1 polymer ?
#
loop_
_entity_poly.entity_id
_entity_poly.type
_entity_poly.pdbx_seq_one_letter_code
_entity_poly.pdbx_strand_id
1 'polypeptide(L)'
;MGISVRFVIILQFLACACAHRQPTELREIFHFDTSGWAHDIALDGDSLYVADRQGGFLAFNIASGYKAPRIAAPVRDVISLSPNSGRPVLASRFEGLVLVSPSGEITGRYSNGDIANAVEVRGDLAFAAYGLQGLVIVRIADGHARLVSGLPTTGWSHDLRLSHGQALVADWNGLKVVDIRDPEKPVQAGFLPSPATCISLSVQESGGSRMVALAEGHAGIALVRLNAEGHPSLISRNYLGLKPSDPIHPGSGGWVHSVAWAGHYLFAANWKRGLAVLDCAEVENPRVILELPSSGTALGVKTRRQPDGSYLVFLADGESGLRIFRFNG
;
A
#
# COMPACT_ATOMS: atom_id res chain seq x y z
N MET A 1 77.14 15.30 32.88
CA MET A 1 75.97 14.42 33.06
C MET A 1 74.75 15.08 32.52
N GLY A 2 74.37 14.76 31.30
CA GLY A 2 73.21 15.36 30.62
C GLY A 2 72.15 14.25 30.48
N ILE A 3 70.95 14.50 31.04
CA ILE A 3 69.81 13.60 30.92
C ILE A 3 68.99 14.09 29.71
N SER A 4 68.97 13.23 28.66
CA SER A 4 68.15 13.45 27.45
C SER A 4 66.75 12.88 27.69
N VAL A 5 65.75 13.72 27.77
CA VAL A 5 64.35 13.32 27.83
C VAL A 5 63.82 13.20 26.38
N ARG A 6 63.51 11.98 25.91
CA ARG A 6 62.84 11.73 24.66
C ARG A 6 61.32 11.84 24.88
N PHE A 7 60.71 12.83 24.27
CA PHE A 7 59.26 12.91 24.12
C PHE A 7 58.80 11.92 23.03
N VAL A 8 57.99 10.96 23.45
CA VAL A 8 57.26 10.08 22.52
C VAL A 8 55.92 10.78 22.18
N ILE A 9 55.79 11.26 20.96
CA ILE A 9 54.53 11.77 20.48
C ILE A 9 53.70 10.58 20.00
N ILE A 10 52.64 10.21 20.73
CA ILE A 10 51.64 9.25 20.29
C ILE A 10 50.69 10.01 19.38
N LEU A 11 50.82 9.80 18.07
CA LEU A 11 49.77 10.20 17.09
C LEU A 11 48.61 9.21 17.23
N GLN A 12 47.54 9.63 17.89
CA GLN A 12 46.26 8.93 17.77
C GLN A 12 45.66 9.23 16.38
N PHE A 13 45.70 8.24 15.49
CA PHE A 13 44.90 8.25 14.30
C PHE A 13 43.43 8.07 14.71
N LEU A 14 42.65 9.15 14.69
CA LEU A 14 41.19 9.03 14.60
C LEU A 14 40.87 8.40 13.24
N ALA A 15 40.59 7.09 13.26
CA ALA A 15 39.94 6.43 12.14
C ALA A 15 38.52 7.01 12.04
N CYS A 16 38.33 7.94 11.15
CA CYS A 16 37.01 8.37 10.72
C CYS A 16 36.38 7.14 10.01
N ALA A 17 35.56 6.39 10.75
CA ALA A 17 34.74 5.34 10.17
C ALA A 17 33.71 6.03 9.26
N CYS A 18 34.08 6.29 8.01
CA CYS A 18 33.11 6.45 6.96
C CYS A 18 32.33 5.15 6.87
N ALA A 19 31.17 5.11 7.50
CA ALA A 19 30.20 4.06 7.24
C ALA A 19 29.97 4.04 5.74
N HIS A 20 30.54 3.06 5.05
CA HIS A 20 30.20 2.77 3.67
C HIS A 20 28.71 2.43 3.65
N ARG A 21 27.88 3.42 3.35
CA ARG A 21 26.50 3.15 2.99
C ARG A 21 26.56 2.18 1.81
N GLN A 22 26.08 0.97 2.01
CA GLN A 22 25.91 0.02 0.92
C GLN A 22 25.11 0.73 -0.17
N PRO A 23 25.48 0.59 -1.44
CA PRO A 23 24.71 1.23 -2.50
C PRO A 23 23.28 0.70 -2.45
N THR A 24 22.31 1.60 -2.53
CA THR A 24 20.89 1.26 -2.64
C THR A 24 20.69 0.35 -3.84
N GLU A 25 20.24 -0.88 -3.60
CA GLU A 25 20.05 -1.89 -4.65
C GLU A 25 18.61 -2.40 -4.64
N LEU A 26 18.00 -2.43 -5.80
CA LEU A 26 16.71 -3.07 -6.05
C LEU A 26 16.91 -4.17 -7.08
N ARG A 27 16.77 -5.43 -6.67
CA ARG A 27 16.97 -6.60 -7.51
C ARG A 27 15.71 -7.42 -7.62
N GLU A 28 15.26 -7.71 -8.83
CA GLU A 28 14.18 -8.67 -9.06
C GLU A 28 14.62 -10.08 -8.69
N ILE A 29 13.81 -10.76 -7.88
CA ILE A 29 14.09 -12.12 -7.39
C ILE A 29 13.05 -13.14 -7.82
N PHE A 30 11.88 -12.69 -8.26
CA PHE A 30 10.79 -13.56 -8.72
C PHE A 30 9.85 -12.80 -9.65
N HIS A 31 9.36 -13.51 -10.67
CA HIS A 31 8.33 -13.04 -11.60
C HIS A 31 7.35 -14.18 -11.89
N PHE A 32 6.08 -13.85 -11.93
CA PHE A 32 5.02 -14.78 -12.28
C PHE A 32 3.97 -14.09 -13.15
N ASP A 33 3.85 -14.54 -14.38
CA ASP A 33 2.80 -14.07 -15.30
C ASP A 33 1.45 -14.59 -14.84
N THR A 34 0.55 -13.69 -14.45
CA THR A 34 -0.81 -14.05 -14.06
C THR A 34 -1.71 -14.19 -15.29
N SER A 35 -2.82 -14.90 -15.15
CA SER A 35 -3.76 -15.10 -16.26
C SER A 35 -4.68 -13.89 -16.50
N GLY A 36 -4.72 -12.97 -15.54
CA GLY A 36 -5.57 -11.80 -15.57
C GLY A 36 -4.78 -10.49 -15.65
N TRP A 37 -5.12 -9.58 -14.80
CA TRP A 37 -4.48 -8.28 -14.66
C TRP A 37 -4.18 -8.03 -13.19
N ALA A 38 -2.95 -8.30 -12.76
CA ALA A 38 -2.55 -8.15 -11.37
C ALA A 38 -2.77 -6.70 -10.91
N HIS A 39 -3.63 -6.51 -9.90
CA HIS A 39 -4.12 -5.19 -9.50
C HIS A 39 -3.69 -4.80 -8.08
N ASP A 40 -3.86 -5.68 -7.09
CA ASP A 40 -3.50 -5.43 -5.71
C ASP A 40 -2.86 -6.67 -5.07
N ILE A 41 -2.22 -6.47 -3.95
CA ILE A 41 -1.47 -7.48 -3.21
C ILE A 41 -1.84 -7.37 -1.72
N ALA A 42 -2.00 -8.52 -1.07
CA ALA A 42 -2.09 -8.59 0.37
C ALA A 42 -1.14 -9.65 0.95
N LEU A 43 -0.67 -9.40 2.17
CA LEU A 43 0.27 -10.25 2.88
C LEU A 43 -0.33 -10.67 4.21
N ASP A 44 -0.18 -11.97 4.56
CA ASP A 44 -0.56 -12.52 5.87
C ASP A 44 0.47 -13.60 6.27
N GLY A 45 1.38 -13.23 7.15
CA GLY A 45 2.52 -14.07 7.48
C GLY A 45 3.31 -14.47 6.23
N ASP A 46 3.40 -15.77 5.96
CA ASP A 46 4.05 -16.29 4.75
C ASP A 46 3.10 -16.47 3.56
N SER A 47 1.87 -16.04 3.68
CA SER A 47 0.91 -16.06 2.58
C SER A 47 0.94 -14.73 1.82
N LEU A 48 1.02 -14.83 0.51
CA LEU A 48 0.95 -13.72 -0.44
C LEU A 48 -0.28 -13.93 -1.33
N TYR A 49 -1.13 -12.94 -1.39
CA TYR A 49 -2.33 -12.95 -2.23
C TYR A 49 -2.24 -11.87 -3.30
N VAL A 50 -2.69 -12.19 -4.50
CA VAL A 50 -2.76 -11.25 -5.62
C VAL A 50 -4.20 -11.17 -6.10
N ALA A 51 -4.76 -9.97 -6.15
CA ALA A 51 -6.01 -9.67 -6.84
C ALA A 51 -5.70 -9.53 -8.34
N ASP A 52 -6.21 -10.48 -9.15
CA ASP A 52 -5.84 -10.63 -10.56
C ASP A 52 -6.99 -10.29 -11.52
N ARG A 53 -7.86 -9.39 -11.10
CA ARG A 53 -9.04 -8.94 -11.84
C ARG A 53 -9.81 -10.12 -12.48
N GLN A 54 -9.77 -10.24 -13.82
CA GLN A 54 -10.45 -11.31 -14.57
C GLN A 54 -9.92 -12.71 -14.22
N GLY A 55 -8.67 -12.81 -13.76
CA GLY A 55 -8.06 -14.05 -13.28
C GLY A 55 -8.50 -14.45 -11.87
N GLY A 56 -9.35 -13.64 -11.20
CA GLY A 56 -9.82 -13.88 -9.85
C GLY A 56 -8.77 -13.49 -8.81
N PHE A 57 -8.35 -14.43 -7.95
CA PHE A 57 -7.23 -14.19 -7.04
C PHE A 57 -6.29 -15.39 -6.95
N LEU A 58 -5.04 -15.12 -6.64
CA LEU A 58 -3.98 -16.11 -6.51
C LEU A 58 -3.43 -16.10 -5.09
N ALA A 59 -3.07 -17.26 -4.55
CA ALA A 59 -2.41 -17.39 -3.26
C ALA A 59 -1.08 -18.12 -3.41
N PHE A 60 0.00 -17.52 -2.93
CA PHE A 60 1.36 -18.07 -2.91
C PHE A 60 1.81 -18.27 -1.47
N ASN A 61 2.75 -19.18 -1.27
CA ASN A 61 3.48 -19.29 -0.01
C ASN A 61 4.92 -18.80 -0.20
N ILE A 62 5.28 -17.74 0.53
CA ILE A 62 6.58 -17.08 0.44
C ILE A 62 7.70 -17.97 0.98
N ALA A 63 7.46 -18.66 2.11
CA ALA A 63 8.47 -19.50 2.77
C ALA A 63 8.85 -20.73 1.93
N SER A 64 7.95 -21.22 1.07
CA SER A 64 8.22 -22.36 0.19
C SER A 64 8.87 -21.98 -1.16
N GLY A 65 9.33 -20.72 -1.31
CA GLY A 65 9.96 -20.22 -2.54
C GLY A 65 8.96 -19.93 -3.66
N TYR A 66 7.80 -19.39 -3.32
CA TYR A 66 6.77 -18.95 -4.27
C TYR A 66 6.27 -20.08 -5.19
N LYS A 67 6.06 -21.28 -4.64
CA LYS A 67 5.51 -22.41 -5.40
C LYS A 67 4.18 -22.02 -6.05
N ALA A 68 3.88 -22.72 -7.16
CA ALA A 68 2.71 -22.51 -8.00
C ALA A 68 1.46 -22.08 -7.22
N PRO A 69 0.79 -21.02 -7.66
CA PRO A 69 -0.30 -20.42 -6.89
C PRO A 69 -1.48 -21.39 -6.77
N ARG A 70 -2.14 -21.33 -5.63
CA ARG A 70 -3.45 -21.93 -5.48
C ARG A 70 -4.46 -20.98 -6.12
N ILE A 71 -5.07 -21.38 -7.22
CA ILE A 71 -6.17 -20.65 -7.85
C ILE A 71 -7.41 -20.90 -6.99
N ALA A 72 -8.02 -19.84 -6.52
CA ALA A 72 -9.28 -19.93 -5.80
C ALA A 72 -10.46 -19.55 -6.71
N ALA A 73 -11.68 -19.76 -6.21
CA ALA A 73 -12.96 -19.66 -6.89
C ALA A 73 -13.09 -18.54 -7.93
N PRO A 74 -13.86 -18.74 -9.00
CA PRO A 74 -14.05 -17.76 -10.07
C PRO A 74 -14.86 -16.57 -9.57
N VAL A 75 -14.21 -15.60 -8.95
CA VAL A 75 -14.76 -14.28 -8.63
C VAL A 75 -14.38 -13.34 -9.74
N ARG A 76 -15.36 -12.65 -10.30
CA ARG A 76 -15.12 -11.74 -11.42
C ARG A 76 -14.51 -10.42 -10.96
N ASP A 77 -13.46 -9.98 -11.66
CA ASP A 77 -12.84 -8.66 -11.53
C ASP A 77 -12.51 -8.29 -10.07
N VAL A 78 -11.65 -9.10 -9.44
CA VAL A 78 -11.13 -8.86 -8.10
C VAL A 78 -10.10 -7.75 -8.16
N ILE A 79 -10.35 -6.64 -7.46
CA ILE A 79 -9.49 -5.45 -7.49
C ILE A 79 -8.73 -5.20 -6.19
N SER A 80 -9.20 -5.77 -5.07
CA SER A 80 -8.50 -5.74 -3.78
C SER A 80 -8.91 -6.92 -2.92
N LEU A 81 -8.17 -7.18 -1.85
CA LEU A 81 -8.51 -8.23 -0.90
C LEU A 81 -7.90 -8.01 0.49
N SER A 82 -8.56 -8.58 1.50
CA SER A 82 -8.04 -8.68 2.87
C SER A 82 -7.88 -10.15 3.26
N PRO A 83 -6.72 -10.57 3.78
CA PRO A 83 -6.40 -11.98 4.01
C PRO A 83 -7.24 -12.70 5.08
N ASN A 84 -7.60 -12.01 6.15
CA ASN A 84 -8.44 -12.48 7.25
C ASN A 84 -8.09 -13.91 7.74
N SER A 85 -6.86 -14.14 8.16
CA SER A 85 -6.37 -15.42 8.72
C SER A 85 -6.67 -16.63 7.80
N GLY A 86 -6.37 -16.50 6.51
CA GLY A 86 -6.56 -17.54 5.51
C GLY A 86 -7.99 -17.68 4.98
N ARG A 87 -8.91 -16.81 5.39
CA ARG A 87 -10.28 -16.70 4.85
C ARG A 87 -10.44 -15.34 4.14
N PRO A 88 -9.85 -15.15 2.97
CA PRO A 88 -9.81 -13.83 2.35
C PRO A 88 -11.21 -13.31 2.05
N VAL A 89 -11.35 -12.00 2.25
CA VAL A 89 -12.50 -11.24 1.76
C VAL A 89 -12.02 -10.45 0.55
N LEU A 90 -12.67 -10.66 -0.57
CA LEU A 90 -12.34 -10.05 -1.86
C LEU A 90 -13.24 -8.85 -2.11
N ALA A 91 -12.68 -7.78 -2.65
CA ALA A 91 -13.43 -6.67 -3.22
C ALA A 91 -13.50 -6.85 -4.73
N SER A 92 -14.70 -7.03 -5.25
CA SER A 92 -14.98 -7.26 -6.66
C SER A 92 -15.83 -6.13 -7.24
N ARG A 93 -15.51 -5.72 -8.47
CA ARG A 93 -16.28 -4.71 -9.20
C ARG A 93 -17.74 -5.09 -9.41
N PHE A 94 -18.01 -6.37 -9.64
CA PHE A 94 -19.33 -6.85 -10.06
C PHE A 94 -20.09 -7.60 -8.97
N GLU A 95 -19.33 -8.16 -7.99
CA GLU A 95 -19.94 -9.04 -6.98
C GLU A 95 -19.93 -8.43 -5.58
N GLY A 96 -19.32 -7.26 -5.42
CA GLY A 96 -19.17 -6.59 -4.14
C GLY A 96 -18.11 -7.27 -3.26
N LEU A 97 -18.40 -7.48 -1.98
CA LEU A 97 -17.55 -8.26 -1.09
C LEU A 97 -17.86 -9.75 -1.22
N VAL A 98 -16.83 -10.55 -1.47
CA VAL A 98 -16.95 -12.02 -1.59
C VAL A 98 -16.11 -12.68 -0.51
N LEU A 99 -16.75 -13.51 0.31
CA LEU A 99 -16.11 -14.26 1.38
C LEU A 99 -15.66 -15.62 0.84
N VAL A 100 -14.41 -15.97 1.12
CA VAL A 100 -13.81 -17.21 0.60
C VAL A 100 -13.28 -18.05 1.75
N SER A 101 -13.53 -19.37 1.69
CA SER A 101 -12.99 -20.33 2.64
C SER A 101 -11.50 -20.59 2.42
N PRO A 102 -10.78 -21.22 3.38
CA PRO A 102 -9.40 -21.63 3.18
C PRO A 102 -9.19 -22.63 2.01
N SER A 103 -10.25 -23.36 1.63
CA SER A 103 -10.25 -24.25 0.45
C SER A 103 -10.44 -23.53 -0.87
N GLY A 104 -10.80 -22.22 -0.83
CA GLY A 104 -11.06 -21.42 -2.02
C GLY A 104 -12.52 -21.38 -2.46
N GLU A 105 -13.45 -21.91 -1.66
CA GLU A 105 -14.88 -21.90 -1.95
C GLU A 105 -15.52 -20.57 -1.52
N ILE A 106 -16.48 -20.08 -2.29
CA ILE A 106 -17.25 -18.90 -1.92
C ILE A 106 -18.25 -19.29 -0.84
N THR A 107 -18.15 -18.64 0.34
CA THR A 107 -19.02 -18.90 1.48
C THR A 107 -20.12 -17.86 1.65
N GLY A 108 -19.90 -16.63 1.15
CA GLY A 108 -20.89 -15.56 1.24
C GLY A 108 -20.57 -14.37 0.36
N ARG A 109 -21.55 -13.47 0.21
CA ARG A 109 -21.42 -12.23 -0.55
C ARG A 109 -22.20 -11.11 0.13
N TYR A 110 -21.70 -9.88 -0.06
CA TYR A 110 -22.43 -8.65 0.20
C TYR A 110 -22.28 -7.71 -1.00
N SER A 111 -23.41 -7.23 -1.50
CA SER A 111 -23.44 -6.21 -2.54
C SER A 111 -24.57 -5.22 -2.26
N ASN A 112 -24.35 -3.94 -2.54
CA ASN A 112 -25.34 -2.88 -2.47
C ASN A 112 -25.58 -2.22 -3.85
N GLY A 113 -25.06 -2.83 -4.92
CA GLY A 113 -25.19 -2.37 -6.30
C GLY A 113 -24.12 -1.37 -6.73
N ASP A 114 -23.18 -1.00 -5.86
CA ASP A 114 -22.02 -0.17 -6.19
C ASP A 114 -20.72 -1.01 -6.20
N ILE A 115 -19.61 -0.43 -6.57
CA ILE A 115 -18.31 -1.10 -6.72
C ILE A 115 -17.56 -1.15 -5.39
N ALA A 116 -17.20 -2.35 -4.93
CA ALA A 116 -16.24 -2.52 -3.85
C ALA A 116 -14.82 -2.37 -4.41
N ASN A 117 -14.15 -1.27 -4.04
CA ASN A 117 -12.80 -0.95 -4.53
C ASN A 117 -11.70 -1.48 -3.61
N ALA A 118 -11.91 -1.47 -2.30
CA ALA A 118 -10.97 -2.00 -1.32
C ALA A 118 -11.69 -2.56 -0.11
N VAL A 119 -11.03 -3.45 0.62
CA VAL A 119 -11.53 -4.03 1.86
C VAL A 119 -10.40 -4.28 2.84
N GLU A 120 -10.65 -3.99 4.12
CA GLU A 120 -9.80 -4.39 5.24
C GLU A 120 -10.67 -5.03 6.33
N VAL A 121 -10.23 -6.18 6.85
CA VAL A 121 -10.98 -6.95 7.86
C VAL A 121 -10.33 -6.80 9.21
N ARG A 122 -11.16 -6.57 10.24
CA ARG A 122 -10.75 -6.58 11.65
C ARG A 122 -11.80 -7.34 12.47
N GLY A 123 -11.40 -8.49 13.00
CA GLY A 123 -12.33 -9.40 13.69
C GLY A 123 -13.41 -9.93 12.75
N ASP A 124 -14.67 -9.75 13.12
CA ASP A 124 -15.83 -10.12 12.33
C ASP A 124 -16.39 -8.98 11.45
N LEU A 125 -15.67 -7.87 11.34
CA LEU A 125 -16.07 -6.72 10.55
C LEU A 125 -15.17 -6.53 9.33
N ALA A 126 -15.78 -6.39 8.17
CA ALA A 126 -15.17 -5.91 6.93
C ALA A 126 -15.50 -4.42 6.75
N PHE A 127 -14.47 -3.61 6.58
CA PHE A 127 -14.54 -2.20 6.25
C PHE A 127 -14.17 -2.06 4.78
N ALA A 128 -15.02 -1.45 3.98
CA ALA A 128 -14.83 -1.39 2.55
C ALA A 128 -14.97 0.04 2.01
N ALA A 129 -14.10 0.38 1.06
CA ALA A 129 -14.27 1.56 0.20
C ALA A 129 -15.20 1.17 -0.96
N TYR A 130 -16.38 1.74 -0.95
CA TYR A 130 -17.50 1.30 -1.80
C TYR A 130 -17.96 2.45 -2.71
N GLY A 131 -17.17 2.78 -3.71
CA GLY A 131 -17.49 3.79 -4.72
C GLY A 131 -18.15 5.06 -4.15
N LEU A 132 -19.32 5.43 -4.63
CA LEU A 132 -20.10 6.59 -4.14
C LEU A 132 -20.74 6.36 -2.77
N GLN A 133 -20.86 5.11 -2.31
CA GLN A 133 -21.36 4.81 -0.97
C GLN A 133 -20.36 5.15 0.14
N GLY A 134 -19.09 5.39 -0.23
CA GLY A 134 -18.06 5.76 0.72
C GLY A 134 -17.54 4.60 1.56
N LEU A 135 -17.48 4.78 2.88
CA LEU A 135 -17.16 3.70 3.81
C LEU A 135 -18.41 2.85 4.06
N VAL A 136 -18.29 1.56 3.83
CA VAL A 136 -19.32 0.55 4.15
C VAL A 136 -18.75 -0.45 5.15
N ILE A 137 -19.50 -0.72 6.23
CA ILE A 137 -19.10 -1.66 7.30
C ILE A 137 -20.06 -2.85 7.27
N VAL A 138 -19.48 -4.04 7.09
CA VAL A 138 -20.22 -5.31 6.93
C VAL A 138 -19.76 -6.28 8.00
N ARG A 139 -20.70 -6.90 8.73
CA ARG A 139 -20.39 -8.02 9.61
C ARG A 139 -20.28 -9.31 8.78
N ILE A 140 -19.17 -10.01 8.98
CA ILE A 140 -18.85 -11.25 8.29
C ILE A 140 -18.74 -12.37 9.34
N ALA A 141 -19.77 -13.19 9.47
CA ALA A 141 -19.82 -14.28 10.44
C ALA A 141 -20.50 -15.49 9.82
N ASP A 142 -19.97 -16.68 10.09
CA ASP A 142 -20.57 -17.98 9.69
C ASP A 142 -20.91 -18.08 8.20
N GLY A 143 -20.08 -17.50 7.33
CA GLY A 143 -20.33 -17.45 5.89
C GLY A 143 -21.39 -16.43 5.46
N HIS A 144 -21.90 -15.63 6.37
CA HIS A 144 -22.87 -14.57 6.07
C HIS A 144 -22.21 -13.19 6.10
N ALA A 145 -22.68 -12.30 5.22
CA ALA A 145 -22.27 -10.90 5.17
C ALA A 145 -23.49 -10.01 5.30
N ARG A 146 -23.52 -9.15 6.33
CA ARG A 146 -24.65 -8.26 6.64
C ARG A 146 -24.16 -6.84 6.88
N LEU A 147 -24.86 -5.87 6.30
CA LEU A 147 -24.60 -4.46 6.55
C LEU A 147 -24.73 -4.14 8.04
N VAL A 148 -23.74 -3.45 8.59
CA VAL A 148 -23.80 -2.86 9.93
C VAL A 148 -24.14 -1.38 9.79
N SER A 149 -23.35 -0.64 9.03
CA SER A 149 -23.51 0.79 8.82
C SER A 149 -22.69 1.26 7.62
N GLY A 150 -22.70 2.56 7.37
CA GLY A 150 -21.84 3.20 6.40
C GLY A 150 -21.77 4.70 6.60
N LEU A 151 -20.77 5.33 6.00
CA LEU A 151 -20.63 6.77 5.94
C LEU A 151 -20.39 7.18 4.48
N PRO A 152 -21.37 7.80 3.82
CA PRO A 152 -21.18 8.30 2.46
C PRO A 152 -20.04 9.31 2.39
N THR A 153 -19.28 9.25 1.30
CA THR A 153 -18.25 10.24 1.00
C THR A 153 -18.69 11.15 -0.15
N THR A 154 -18.02 12.29 -0.29
CA THR A 154 -18.39 13.27 -1.33
C THR A 154 -17.81 12.95 -2.70
N GLY A 155 -16.91 11.97 -2.77
CA GLY A 155 -16.29 11.47 -3.99
C GLY A 155 -16.43 9.97 -4.11
N TRP A 156 -15.64 9.40 -5.01
CA TRP A 156 -15.55 7.96 -5.22
C TRP A 156 -14.46 7.37 -4.32
N SER A 157 -14.82 6.53 -3.35
CA SER A 157 -13.87 5.90 -2.43
C SER A 157 -13.12 4.77 -3.11
N HIS A 158 -11.78 4.84 -3.09
CA HIS A 158 -10.89 3.91 -3.79
C HIS A 158 -10.18 2.91 -2.88
N ASP A 159 -9.64 3.39 -1.75
CA ASP A 159 -8.83 2.58 -0.84
C ASP A 159 -9.11 2.97 0.60
N LEU A 160 -8.78 2.09 1.52
CA LEU A 160 -8.84 2.39 2.95
C LEU A 160 -7.77 1.65 3.73
N ARG A 161 -7.41 2.23 4.89
CA ARG A 161 -6.59 1.57 5.92
C ARG A 161 -7.19 1.84 7.29
N LEU A 162 -7.13 0.82 8.15
CA LEU A 162 -7.58 0.90 9.53
C LEU A 162 -6.40 1.22 10.46
N SER A 163 -6.51 2.27 11.26
CA SER A 163 -5.49 2.66 12.23
C SER A 163 -6.14 3.28 13.46
N HIS A 164 -5.81 2.79 14.66
CA HIS A 164 -6.21 3.36 15.98
C HIS A 164 -7.71 3.68 16.11
N GLY A 165 -8.60 2.78 15.68
CA GLY A 165 -10.03 3.00 15.74
C GLY A 165 -10.57 3.99 14.71
N GLN A 166 -9.80 4.25 13.68
CA GLN A 166 -10.16 5.09 12.55
C GLN A 166 -10.02 4.33 11.23
N ALA A 167 -10.89 4.64 10.28
CA ALA A 167 -10.76 4.29 8.88
C ALA A 167 -10.24 5.52 8.11
N LEU A 168 -9.10 5.35 7.46
CA LEU A 168 -8.49 6.34 6.57
C LEU A 168 -8.92 5.98 5.16
N VAL A 169 -9.72 6.81 4.53
CA VAL A 169 -10.32 6.53 3.21
C VAL A 169 -9.71 7.45 2.16
N ALA A 170 -9.09 6.86 1.14
CA ALA A 170 -8.71 7.55 -0.08
C ALA A 170 -9.96 7.73 -0.96
N ASP A 171 -10.37 8.97 -1.12
CA ASP A 171 -11.55 9.39 -1.89
C ASP A 171 -11.07 10.31 -3.01
N TRP A 172 -11.77 10.37 -4.13
CA TRP A 172 -11.39 11.26 -5.24
C TRP A 172 -11.03 12.67 -4.80
N ASN A 173 -11.70 13.16 -3.77
CA ASN A 173 -11.54 14.52 -3.28
C ASN A 173 -10.44 14.67 -2.22
N GLY A 174 -9.82 13.55 -1.78
CA GLY A 174 -8.73 13.58 -0.80
C GLY A 174 -8.76 12.46 0.24
N LEU A 175 -8.10 12.69 1.36
CA LEU A 175 -8.07 11.80 2.51
C LEU A 175 -9.21 12.13 3.47
N LYS A 176 -10.11 11.18 3.72
CA LYS A 176 -11.09 11.24 4.81
C LYS A 176 -10.66 10.36 5.97
N VAL A 177 -10.77 10.90 7.17
CA VAL A 177 -10.55 10.16 8.42
C VAL A 177 -11.89 9.97 9.10
N VAL A 178 -12.27 8.73 9.33
CA VAL A 178 -13.56 8.36 9.94
C VAL A 178 -13.29 7.65 11.26
N ASP A 179 -13.85 8.13 12.35
CA ASP A 179 -13.89 7.43 13.63
C ASP A 179 -14.83 6.24 13.53
N ILE A 180 -14.30 5.05 13.81
CA ILE A 180 -15.01 3.76 13.73
C ILE A 180 -14.94 3.00 15.05
N ARG A 181 -14.65 3.69 16.17
CA ARG A 181 -14.65 3.07 17.51
C ARG A 181 -16.02 2.52 17.87
N ASP A 182 -17.09 3.19 17.41
CA ASP A 182 -18.43 2.61 17.32
C ASP A 182 -18.73 2.31 15.83
N PRO A 183 -18.61 1.05 15.41
CA PRO A 183 -18.82 0.69 14.01
C PRO A 183 -20.28 0.82 13.55
N GLU A 184 -21.23 0.96 14.47
CA GLU A 184 -22.64 1.21 14.15
C GLU A 184 -22.92 2.69 13.84
N LYS A 185 -22.01 3.59 14.29
CA LYS A 185 -22.15 5.04 14.16
C LYS A 185 -20.84 5.69 13.72
N PRO A 186 -20.32 5.38 12.52
CA PRO A 186 -19.09 6.00 12.03
C PRO A 186 -19.28 7.51 11.85
N VAL A 187 -18.26 8.29 12.25
CA VAL A 187 -18.31 9.76 12.19
C VAL A 187 -17.04 10.29 11.52
N GLN A 188 -17.16 11.25 10.61
CA GLN A 188 -15.99 11.90 10.02
C GLN A 188 -15.23 12.71 11.08
N ALA A 189 -13.96 12.36 11.31
CA ALA A 189 -13.07 13.02 12.25
C ALA A 189 -12.16 14.06 11.58
N GLY A 190 -11.82 13.86 10.29
CA GLY A 190 -10.93 14.75 9.55
C GLY A 190 -11.08 14.65 8.06
N PHE A 191 -10.56 15.67 7.35
CA PHE A 191 -10.49 15.70 5.89
C PHE A 191 -9.31 16.53 5.42
N LEU A 192 -8.55 16.01 4.45
CA LEU A 192 -7.53 16.73 3.71
C LEU A 192 -7.86 16.69 2.23
N PRO A 193 -8.15 17.83 1.59
CA PRO A 193 -8.43 17.84 0.15
C PRO A 193 -7.16 17.51 -0.67
N SER A 194 -7.36 16.79 -1.76
CA SER A 194 -6.35 16.52 -2.79
C SER A 194 -6.59 17.37 -4.03
N PRO A 195 -5.53 17.86 -4.71
CA PRO A 195 -5.67 18.56 -5.99
C PRO A 195 -5.97 17.61 -7.15
N ALA A 196 -5.91 16.30 -6.91
CA ALA A 196 -6.15 15.26 -7.89
C ALA A 196 -6.83 14.06 -7.26
N THR A 197 -7.12 13.01 -8.04
CA THR A 197 -7.73 11.78 -7.56
C THR A 197 -6.84 11.07 -6.55
N CYS A 198 -7.27 10.98 -5.30
CA CYS A 198 -6.61 10.17 -4.29
C CYS A 198 -7.05 8.72 -4.45
N ILE A 199 -6.12 7.83 -4.80
CA ILE A 199 -6.42 6.46 -5.24
C ILE A 199 -6.07 5.42 -4.18
N SER A 200 -4.95 5.60 -3.49
CA SER A 200 -4.46 4.64 -2.50
C SER A 200 -3.74 5.35 -1.37
N LEU A 201 -3.56 4.65 -0.27
CA LEU A 201 -2.84 5.17 0.89
C LEU A 201 -2.03 4.07 1.60
N SER A 202 -0.98 4.49 2.26
CA SER A 202 -0.18 3.65 3.14
C SER A 202 0.07 4.39 4.46
N VAL A 203 -0.06 3.67 5.57
CA VAL A 203 0.12 4.23 6.92
C VAL A 203 1.38 3.66 7.53
N GLN A 204 2.19 4.52 8.12
CA GLN A 204 3.32 4.14 8.95
C GLN A 204 3.16 4.76 10.33
N GLU A 205 3.37 3.95 11.36
CA GLU A 205 3.33 4.36 12.75
C GLU A 205 4.75 4.29 13.33
N SER A 206 5.22 5.38 13.90
CA SER A 206 6.53 5.46 14.54
C SER A 206 6.52 6.49 15.66
N GLY A 207 6.95 6.08 16.87
CA GLY A 207 7.12 7.00 17.99
C GLY A 207 5.84 7.76 18.40
N GLY A 208 4.65 7.16 18.22
CA GLY A 208 3.36 7.81 18.49
C GLY A 208 2.88 8.77 17.40
N SER A 209 3.66 8.92 16.33
CA SER A 209 3.25 9.69 15.15
C SER A 209 2.70 8.76 14.07
N ARG A 210 1.66 9.20 13.39
CA ARG A 210 1.09 8.50 12.24
C ARG A 210 1.34 9.28 10.97
N MET A 211 2.09 8.65 10.07
CA MET A 211 2.40 9.18 8.76
C MET A 211 1.58 8.45 7.70
N VAL A 212 0.94 9.19 6.83
CA VAL A 212 0.18 8.67 5.70
C VAL A 212 0.83 9.13 4.41
N ALA A 213 1.15 8.21 3.53
CA ALA A 213 1.46 8.50 2.15
C ALA A 213 0.19 8.30 1.32
N LEU A 214 -0.12 9.27 0.47
CA LEU A 214 -1.26 9.24 -0.45
C LEU A 214 -0.75 9.12 -1.88
N ALA A 215 -1.33 8.22 -2.66
CA ALA A 215 -1.19 8.17 -4.10
C ALA A 215 -2.25 9.08 -4.72
N GLU A 216 -1.84 10.23 -5.25
CA GLU A 216 -2.73 11.28 -5.77
C GLU A 216 -2.74 11.30 -7.31
N GLY A 217 -2.68 10.11 -7.96
CA GLY A 217 -2.70 10.01 -9.42
C GLY A 217 -1.63 10.87 -10.07
N HIS A 218 -2.04 11.80 -10.94
CA HIS A 218 -1.12 12.72 -11.63
C HIS A 218 -0.49 13.79 -10.71
N ALA A 219 -1.02 14.02 -9.52
CA ALA A 219 -0.37 14.91 -8.54
C ALA A 219 0.75 14.21 -7.75
N GLY A 220 1.03 12.94 -8.05
CA GLY A 220 2.14 12.21 -7.45
C GLY A 220 1.82 11.67 -6.06
N ILE A 221 2.63 12.04 -5.08
CA ILE A 221 2.55 11.53 -3.71
C ILE A 221 2.44 12.68 -2.74
N ALA A 222 1.48 12.61 -1.80
CA ALA A 222 1.42 13.50 -0.65
C ALA A 222 1.83 12.76 0.63
N LEU A 223 2.66 13.40 1.46
CA LEU A 223 2.97 12.97 2.81
C LEU A 223 2.16 13.79 3.81
N VAL A 224 1.44 13.09 4.68
CA VAL A 224 0.47 13.67 5.60
C VAL A 224 0.76 13.17 7.02
N ARG A 225 0.70 14.06 8.00
CA ARG A 225 0.74 13.71 9.42
C ARG A 225 -0.68 13.70 9.99
N LEU A 226 -1.00 12.66 10.75
CA LEU A 226 -2.23 12.60 11.54
C LEU A 226 -1.93 12.85 13.01
N ASN A 227 -2.68 13.74 13.64
CA ASN A 227 -2.66 13.85 15.09
C ASN A 227 -3.45 12.71 15.77
N ALA A 228 -3.51 12.70 17.10
CA ALA A 228 -4.19 11.65 17.86
C ALA A 228 -5.69 11.62 17.56
N GLU A 229 -6.31 12.78 17.36
CA GLU A 229 -7.74 12.94 17.07
C GLU A 229 -8.09 12.55 15.63
N GLY A 230 -7.09 12.43 14.75
CA GLY A 230 -7.26 12.06 13.33
C GLY A 230 -7.36 13.26 12.40
N HIS A 231 -6.96 14.46 12.85
CA HIS A 231 -6.89 15.61 11.95
C HIS A 231 -5.64 15.48 11.06
N PRO A 232 -5.82 15.45 9.73
CA PRO A 232 -4.72 15.35 8.79
C PRO A 232 -4.09 16.73 8.52
N SER A 233 -2.76 16.77 8.41
CA SER A 233 -2.00 17.93 7.97
C SER A 233 -1.00 17.53 6.89
N LEU A 234 -1.03 18.23 5.75
CA LEU A 234 -0.08 18.03 4.67
C LEU A 234 1.33 18.44 5.13
N ILE A 235 2.32 17.59 4.87
CA ILE A 235 3.73 17.90 5.11
C ILE A 235 4.38 18.29 3.81
N SER A 236 4.32 17.43 2.78
CA SER A 236 4.98 17.67 1.50
C SER A 236 4.25 16.96 0.35
N ARG A 237 4.59 17.34 -0.89
CA ARG A 237 4.20 16.64 -2.12
C ARG A 237 5.41 16.41 -3.00
N ASN A 238 5.48 15.23 -3.60
CA ASN A 238 6.45 14.89 -4.63
C ASN A 238 5.74 14.46 -5.92
N TYR A 239 5.93 15.21 -6.98
CA TYR A 239 5.26 15.00 -8.26
C TYR A 239 5.96 13.96 -9.15
N LEU A 240 6.97 13.25 -8.65
CA LEU A 240 7.75 12.25 -9.40
C LEU A 240 8.28 12.77 -10.74
N GLY A 241 8.86 13.98 -10.72
CA GLY A 241 9.42 14.63 -11.91
C GLY A 241 8.40 15.26 -12.86
N LEU A 242 7.10 15.19 -12.54
CA LEU A 242 6.06 15.97 -13.24
C LEU A 242 5.92 17.34 -12.57
N LYS A 243 5.51 18.35 -13.36
CA LYS A 243 5.14 19.65 -12.79
C LYS A 243 3.61 19.71 -12.66
N PRO A 244 3.07 20.43 -11.66
CA PRO A 244 1.62 20.61 -11.53
C PRO A 244 0.95 21.22 -12.78
N SER A 245 1.73 21.96 -13.57
CA SER A 245 1.28 22.59 -14.83
C SER A 245 1.43 21.71 -16.06
N ASP A 246 2.05 20.53 -15.94
CA ASP A 246 2.26 19.66 -17.09
C ASP A 246 0.90 19.10 -17.55
N PRO A 247 0.60 19.18 -18.85
CA PRO A 247 -0.66 18.67 -19.34
C PRO A 247 -0.75 17.17 -19.09
N ILE A 248 -1.91 16.73 -18.58
CA ILE A 248 -2.19 15.30 -18.39
C ILE A 248 -2.34 14.69 -19.79
N HIS A 249 -1.27 14.13 -20.32
CA HIS A 249 -1.33 13.36 -21.54
C HIS A 249 -1.60 11.89 -21.19
N PRO A 250 -2.64 11.28 -21.76
CA PRO A 250 -2.75 9.83 -21.79
C PRO A 250 -1.49 9.26 -22.47
N GLY A 251 -0.58 8.67 -21.68
CA GLY A 251 0.70 8.17 -22.20
C GLY A 251 1.97 8.86 -21.70
N SER A 252 1.91 10.01 -21.02
CA SER A 252 3.07 10.61 -20.33
C SER A 252 3.53 9.79 -19.13
N GLY A 253 2.78 8.76 -18.75
CA GLY A 253 3.19 7.67 -17.88
C GLY A 253 3.19 7.95 -16.39
N GLY A 254 2.94 9.16 -15.94
CA GLY A 254 2.96 9.52 -14.52
C GLY A 254 1.56 9.47 -13.89
N TRP A 255 1.20 8.33 -13.30
CA TRP A 255 -0.03 8.17 -12.52
C TRP A 255 0.24 7.27 -11.32
N VAL A 256 0.46 7.85 -10.14
CA VAL A 256 0.72 7.08 -8.94
C VAL A 256 -0.56 6.37 -8.52
N HIS A 257 -0.53 5.04 -8.59
CA HIS A 257 -1.69 4.20 -8.31
C HIS A 257 -1.67 3.61 -6.91
N SER A 258 -0.50 3.25 -6.40
CA SER A 258 -0.34 2.68 -5.06
C SER A 258 0.97 3.10 -4.42
N VAL A 259 1.00 3.15 -3.09
CA VAL A 259 2.18 3.47 -2.29
C VAL A 259 2.35 2.50 -1.13
N ALA A 260 3.60 2.23 -0.74
CA ALA A 260 3.92 1.39 0.42
C ALA A 260 5.16 1.87 1.16
N TRP A 261 5.05 2.05 2.48
CA TRP A 261 6.18 2.39 3.35
C TRP A 261 7.12 1.19 3.58
N ALA A 262 8.41 1.46 3.69
CA ALA A 262 9.47 0.52 4.07
C ALA A 262 10.53 1.24 4.92
N GLY A 263 10.29 1.40 6.21
CA GLY A 263 11.11 2.27 7.07
C GLY A 263 11.00 3.73 6.62
N HIS A 264 12.13 4.37 6.31
CA HIS A 264 12.13 5.73 5.76
C HIS A 264 12.02 5.77 4.23
N TYR A 265 11.91 4.62 3.58
CA TYR A 265 11.66 4.55 2.13
C TYR A 265 10.17 4.46 1.82
N LEU A 266 9.79 5.01 0.69
CA LEU A 266 8.45 4.89 0.13
C LEU A 266 8.53 4.34 -1.29
N PHE A 267 7.80 3.27 -1.54
CA PHE A 267 7.66 2.66 -2.86
C PHE A 267 6.37 3.14 -3.49
N ALA A 268 6.40 3.47 -4.78
CA ALA A 268 5.25 3.95 -5.53
C ALA A 268 5.09 3.17 -6.85
N ALA A 269 3.94 2.55 -7.03
CA ALA A 269 3.51 1.99 -8.30
C ALA A 269 2.98 3.13 -9.17
N ASN A 270 3.74 3.48 -10.23
CA ASN A 270 3.54 4.67 -11.04
C ASN A 270 3.13 4.34 -12.48
N TRP A 271 2.04 3.57 -12.62
CA TRP A 271 1.44 3.20 -13.89
C TRP A 271 2.49 2.66 -14.89
N LYS A 272 2.52 3.18 -16.11
CA LYS A 272 3.49 2.78 -17.16
C LYS A 272 4.94 3.19 -16.88
N ARG A 273 5.20 4.08 -15.91
CA ARG A 273 6.56 4.41 -15.47
C ARG A 273 7.15 3.36 -14.54
N GLY A 274 6.34 2.42 -14.06
CA GLY A 274 6.79 1.30 -13.24
C GLY A 274 6.89 1.64 -11.76
N LEU A 275 7.99 1.23 -11.11
CA LEU A 275 8.20 1.36 -9.67
C LEU A 275 9.17 2.50 -9.36
N ALA A 276 8.74 3.46 -8.55
CA ALA A 276 9.61 4.50 -8.01
C ALA A 276 9.93 4.24 -6.53
N VAL A 277 11.14 4.58 -6.09
CA VAL A 277 11.57 4.52 -4.69
C VAL A 277 11.98 5.91 -4.25
N LEU A 278 11.41 6.36 -3.14
CA LEU A 278 11.75 7.65 -2.53
C LEU A 278 12.44 7.43 -1.17
N ASP A 279 13.47 8.23 -0.90
CA ASP A 279 14.01 8.42 0.44
C ASP A 279 13.21 9.53 1.12
N CYS A 280 12.52 9.18 2.20
CA CYS A 280 11.69 10.06 3.03
C CYS A 280 12.28 10.23 4.44
N ALA A 281 13.60 10.08 4.61
CA ALA A 281 14.28 10.39 5.89
C ALA A 281 13.98 11.84 6.31
N GLU A 282 13.90 12.76 5.35
CA GLU A 282 13.39 14.11 5.50
C GLU A 282 11.99 14.17 4.86
N VAL A 283 10.94 14.00 5.66
CA VAL A 283 9.56 13.93 5.15
C VAL A 283 9.06 15.24 4.51
N GLU A 284 9.69 16.36 4.85
CA GLU A 284 9.44 17.66 4.25
C GLU A 284 10.03 17.78 2.82
N ASN A 285 11.02 16.94 2.51
CA ASN A 285 11.73 16.98 1.22
C ASN A 285 12.04 15.55 0.71
N PRO A 286 11.03 14.72 0.41
CA PRO A 286 11.23 13.37 -0.09
C PRO A 286 11.92 13.38 -1.46
N ARG A 287 12.93 12.51 -1.65
CA ARG A 287 13.75 12.46 -2.86
C ARG A 287 13.58 11.13 -3.58
N VAL A 288 13.34 11.18 -4.88
CA VAL A 288 13.37 9.98 -5.73
C VAL A 288 14.82 9.50 -5.83
N ILE A 289 15.08 8.26 -5.43
CA ILE A 289 16.41 7.65 -5.43
C ILE A 289 16.55 6.55 -6.47
N LEU A 290 15.42 6.00 -6.94
CA LEU A 290 15.41 4.96 -7.96
C LEU A 290 14.09 4.98 -8.72
N GLU A 291 14.14 4.77 -10.04
CA GLU A 291 12.99 4.46 -10.87
C GLU A 291 13.30 3.20 -11.69
N LEU A 292 12.42 2.21 -11.64
CA LEU A 292 12.50 0.98 -12.40
C LEU A 292 11.32 0.93 -13.38
N PRO A 293 11.59 1.06 -14.70
CA PRO A 293 10.54 0.91 -15.69
C PRO A 293 9.85 -0.45 -15.60
N SER A 294 8.55 -0.47 -15.87
CA SER A 294 7.79 -1.71 -15.95
C SER A 294 7.51 -2.08 -17.41
N SER A 295 7.47 -3.39 -17.67
CA SER A 295 6.95 -3.93 -18.93
C SER A 295 5.42 -3.99 -18.94
N GLY A 296 4.81 -3.94 -17.75
CA GLY A 296 3.38 -3.95 -17.54
C GLY A 296 2.79 -2.59 -17.19
N THR A 297 1.88 -2.62 -16.24
CA THR A 297 1.25 -1.44 -15.64
C THR A 297 1.32 -1.56 -14.13
N ALA A 298 2.22 -0.83 -13.48
CA ALA A 298 2.41 -0.88 -12.04
C ALA A 298 1.16 -0.30 -11.32
N LEU A 299 0.41 -1.16 -10.62
CA LEU A 299 -0.87 -0.84 -9.98
C LEU A 299 -0.82 -0.97 -8.47
N GLY A 300 -0.35 -2.09 -7.94
CA GLY A 300 -0.30 -2.37 -6.52
C GLY A 300 1.13 -2.57 -6.03
N VAL A 301 1.49 -1.99 -4.89
CA VAL A 301 2.78 -2.23 -4.24
C VAL A 301 2.61 -2.52 -2.77
N LYS A 302 3.32 -3.52 -2.27
CA LYS A 302 3.43 -3.85 -0.83
C LYS A 302 4.88 -4.13 -0.47
N THR A 303 5.21 -3.96 0.80
CA THR A 303 6.56 -4.19 1.30
C THR A 303 6.53 -5.08 2.54
N ARG A 304 7.60 -5.86 2.75
CA ARG A 304 7.81 -6.64 3.96
C ARG A 304 9.27 -6.57 4.38
N ARG A 305 9.52 -6.11 5.60
CA ARG A 305 10.87 -6.13 6.18
C ARG A 305 11.33 -7.56 6.41
N GLN A 306 12.61 -7.82 6.11
CA GLN A 306 13.26 -9.10 6.35
C GLN A 306 14.09 -9.04 7.63
N PRO A 307 14.43 -10.22 8.25
CA PRO A 307 15.29 -10.27 9.43
C PRO A 307 16.69 -9.69 9.23
N ASP A 308 17.21 -9.71 8.00
CA ASP A 308 18.50 -9.15 7.63
C ASP A 308 18.49 -7.63 7.42
N GLY A 309 17.34 -6.98 7.63
CA GLY A 309 17.15 -5.55 7.46
C GLY A 309 16.74 -5.14 6.04
N SER A 310 16.87 -6.02 5.05
CA SER A 310 16.37 -5.78 3.69
C SER A 310 14.85 -5.76 3.63
N TYR A 311 14.29 -5.37 2.48
CA TYR A 311 12.86 -5.42 2.22
C TYR A 311 12.54 -6.29 1.01
N LEU A 312 11.49 -7.10 1.11
CA LEU A 312 10.80 -7.61 -0.06
C LEU A 312 9.79 -6.57 -0.52
N VAL A 313 9.81 -6.32 -1.82
CA VAL A 313 8.88 -5.40 -2.49
C VAL A 313 8.07 -6.22 -3.49
N PHE A 314 6.77 -6.22 -3.31
CA PHE A 314 5.83 -6.96 -4.14
C PHE A 314 5.11 -5.96 -5.04
N LEU A 315 5.15 -6.19 -6.35
CA LEU A 315 4.55 -5.33 -7.35
C LEU A 315 3.50 -6.10 -8.15
N ALA A 316 2.25 -5.65 -8.10
CA ALA A 316 1.22 -6.04 -9.04
C ALA A 316 1.37 -5.19 -10.30
N ASP A 317 1.83 -5.81 -11.37
CA ASP A 317 2.31 -5.14 -12.58
C ASP A 317 1.37 -5.34 -13.78
N GLY A 318 0.08 -5.35 -13.50
CA GLY A 318 -0.97 -5.47 -14.50
C GLY A 318 -0.79 -6.68 -15.38
N GLU A 319 -0.63 -6.45 -16.68
CA GLU A 319 -0.39 -7.48 -17.69
C GLU A 319 0.89 -8.28 -17.51
N SER A 320 1.86 -7.78 -16.76
CA SER A 320 3.10 -8.50 -16.42
C SER A 320 2.99 -9.30 -15.10
N GLY A 321 1.80 -9.35 -14.49
CA GLY A 321 1.52 -10.18 -13.34
C GLY A 321 2.20 -9.73 -12.04
N LEU A 322 2.73 -10.68 -11.28
CA LEU A 322 3.39 -10.45 -9.98
C LEU A 322 4.91 -10.39 -10.16
N ARG A 323 5.53 -9.31 -9.68
CA ARG A 323 6.99 -9.18 -9.61
C ARG A 323 7.41 -8.95 -8.16
N ILE A 324 8.51 -9.59 -7.75
CA ILE A 324 9.03 -9.46 -6.39
C ILE A 324 10.48 -9.04 -6.46
N PHE A 325 10.82 -8.03 -5.68
CA PHE A 325 12.18 -7.49 -5.61
C PHE A 325 12.71 -7.61 -4.19
N ARG A 326 14.02 -7.70 -4.05
CA ARG A 326 14.74 -7.44 -2.81
C ARG A 326 15.34 -6.05 -2.88
N PHE A 327 15.10 -5.26 -1.85
CA PHE A 327 15.63 -3.91 -1.69
C PHE A 327 16.59 -3.88 -0.49
N ASN A 328 17.81 -3.38 -0.76
CA ASN A 328 18.81 -3.05 0.24
C ASN A 328 19.00 -1.53 0.20
N GLY A 329 18.73 -0.85 1.30
CA GLY A 329 18.79 0.60 1.38
C GLY A 329 19.48 1.10 2.64
#